data_70094ff271b3c820a4ce852e44f8556a
#
_entry.id   70094ff271b3c820a4ce852e44f8556a
#
_cell.length_a   1.000
_cell.length_b   1.000
_cell.length_c   1.000
_cell.angle_alpha   90.00
_cell.angle_beta   90.00
_cell.angle_gamma   90.00
#
_symmetry.space_group_name_H-M   'P 1'
#
loop_
_entity.id
_entity.type
_entity.pdbx_description
1 polymer ?
#
loop_
_entity_poly.entity_id
_entity_poly.type
_entity_poly.pdbx_seq_one_letter_code
_entity_poly.pdbx_strand_id
1 'polypeptide(L)'
;MVRAGNVIKGHFWNEPVKVEKIEEIGDYIRIVGSTIHSRQYVNTVMKKEEAGELETIETAPDLSSNPEVVFFVIEATRFKYASLFDPLLAMNVSKIDPLPFQIEAVYGYVLKQPRIRFLIADDPGAGKTIMAGLIIKEMKLRRLARRTLIVVPGHLKDQWRRELKDKFDEKFVMLDRPTFNAHYGENPWERNEQVITSIDFAKQEEILPTLSSVHWDLVIVD
;
A
#
# COMPACT_ATOMS: atom_id res chain seq x y z
N MET A 1 -24.71 10.20 -30.67
CA MET A 1 -24.68 11.24 -29.61
C MET A 1 -23.25 11.33 -29.07
N VAL A 2 -22.62 12.47 -29.18
CA VAL A 2 -21.21 12.67 -28.77
C VAL A 2 -21.08 12.60 -27.24
N ARG A 3 -20.04 11.95 -26.74
CA ARG A 3 -19.75 11.81 -25.30
C ARG A 3 -18.29 12.14 -25.02
N ALA A 4 -17.98 12.49 -23.78
CA ALA A 4 -16.59 12.61 -23.33
C ALA A 4 -15.85 11.29 -23.58
N GLY A 5 -14.62 11.38 -24.08
CA GLY A 5 -13.82 10.24 -24.52
C GLY A 5 -13.96 9.85 -25.99
N ASN A 6 -15.00 10.30 -26.69
CA ASN A 6 -15.12 10.06 -28.12
C ASN A 6 -14.10 10.87 -28.93
N VAL A 7 -13.73 10.34 -30.07
CA VAL A 7 -13.01 11.08 -31.11
C VAL A 7 -14.02 11.46 -32.18
N ILE A 8 -14.11 12.74 -32.48
CA ILE A 8 -15.07 13.29 -33.43
C ILE A 8 -14.36 13.99 -34.58
N LYS A 9 -14.95 13.93 -35.75
CA LYS A 9 -14.53 14.67 -36.95
C LYS A 9 -15.72 15.47 -37.47
N GLY A 10 -15.45 16.68 -37.87
CA GLY A 10 -16.42 17.59 -38.49
C GLY A 10 -15.74 18.73 -39.18
N HIS A 11 -16.50 19.53 -39.91
CA HIS A 11 -15.96 20.68 -40.70
C HIS A 11 -15.43 21.85 -39.85
N PHE A 12 -15.64 21.78 -38.55
CA PHE A 12 -15.17 22.81 -37.60
C PHE A 12 -13.66 22.74 -37.33
N TRP A 13 -13.04 21.59 -37.61
CA TRP A 13 -11.61 21.32 -37.31
C TRP A 13 -10.94 20.66 -38.51
N ASN A 14 -9.67 21.02 -38.72
CA ASN A 14 -8.85 20.45 -39.79
C ASN A 14 -8.44 18.98 -39.50
N GLU A 15 -8.57 18.54 -38.27
CA GLU A 15 -8.19 17.19 -37.79
C GLU A 15 -9.14 16.70 -36.73
N PRO A 16 -9.18 15.37 -36.49
CA PRO A 16 -10.06 14.81 -35.45
C PRO A 16 -9.77 15.33 -34.06
N VAL A 17 -10.81 15.51 -33.25
CA VAL A 17 -10.76 16.05 -31.90
C VAL A 17 -11.16 14.99 -30.90
N LYS A 18 -10.31 14.76 -29.89
CA LYS A 18 -10.64 13.95 -28.72
C LYS A 18 -11.42 14.82 -27.73
N VAL A 19 -12.64 14.43 -27.45
CA VAL A 19 -13.55 15.16 -26.55
C VAL A 19 -13.19 14.86 -25.10
N GLU A 20 -12.88 15.89 -24.33
CA GLU A 20 -12.60 15.79 -22.90
C GLU A 20 -13.83 16.13 -22.06
N LYS A 21 -14.57 17.15 -22.46
CA LYS A 21 -15.75 17.63 -21.76
C LYS A 21 -16.83 18.10 -22.73
N ILE A 22 -18.09 17.87 -22.35
CA ILE A 22 -19.26 18.40 -23.05
C ILE A 22 -20.14 19.14 -22.07
N GLU A 23 -20.57 20.33 -22.42
CA GLU A 23 -21.51 21.13 -21.63
C GLU A 23 -22.70 21.50 -22.51
N GLU A 24 -23.92 21.24 -22.05
CA GLU A 24 -25.15 21.66 -22.73
C GLU A 24 -25.59 23.02 -22.20
N ILE A 25 -25.80 23.97 -23.10
CA ILE A 25 -26.20 25.35 -22.79
C ILE A 25 -27.42 25.68 -23.64
N GLY A 26 -28.60 25.36 -23.13
CA GLY A 26 -29.84 25.54 -23.91
C GLY A 26 -29.86 24.71 -25.19
N ASP A 27 -29.98 25.39 -26.36
CA ASP A 27 -29.95 24.77 -27.69
C ASP A 27 -28.51 24.57 -28.24
N TYR A 28 -27.51 24.94 -27.47
CA TYR A 28 -26.09 24.82 -27.84
C TYR A 28 -25.38 23.75 -27.04
N ILE A 29 -24.32 23.22 -27.64
CA ILE A 29 -23.38 22.31 -27.00
C ILE A 29 -21.98 22.94 -27.07
N ARG A 30 -21.31 22.98 -25.94
CA ARG A 30 -19.89 23.33 -25.84
C ARG A 30 -19.05 22.08 -25.78
N ILE A 31 -18.13 21.91 -26.72
CA ILE A 31 -17.20 20.81 -26.79
C ILE A 31 -15.81 21.34 -26.43
N VAL A 32 -15.24 20.72 -25.41
CA VAL A 32 -13.85 20.98 -24.98
C VAL A 32 -13.04 19.72 -25.19
N GLY A 33 -11.86 19.85 -25.78
CA GLY A 33 -10.99 18.72 -26.06
C GLY A 33 -9.66 19.13 -26.66
N SER A 34 -8.99 18.19 -27.29
CA SER A 34 -7.71 18.42 -27.97
C SER A 34 -7.69 17.68 -29.32
N THR A 35 -7.04 18.28 -30.31
CA THR A 35 -6.79 17.65 -31.60
C THR A 35 -5.85 16.47 -31.42
N ILE A 36 -6.02 15.41 -32.25
CA ILE A 36 -5.24 14.15 -32.05
C ILE A 36 -3.79 14.31 -32.44
N HIS A 37 -3.50 14.98 -33.58
CA HIS A 37 -2.14 15.05 -34.11
C HIS A 37 -1.38 16.25 -33.59
N SER A 38 -1.97 17.44 -33.69
CA SER A 38 -1.31 18.70 -33.29
C SER A 38 -1.42 18.99 -31.78
N ARG A 39 -2.30 18.24 -31.04
CA ARG A 39 -2.60 18.44 -29.62
C ARG A 39 -3.01 19.87 -29.25
N GLN A 40 -3.62 20.57 -30.19
CA GLN A 40 -4.14 21.90 -29.93
C GLN A 40 -5.41 21.85 -29.12
N TYR A 41 -5.55 22.76 -28.17
CA TYR A 41 -6.75 22.90 -27.36
C TYR A 41 -7.92 23.34 -28.21
N VAL A 42 -9.05 22.65 -28.09
CA VAL A 42 -10.31 22.94 -28.78
C VAL A 42 -11.36 23.33 -27.75
N ASN A 43 -12.04 24.44 -28.02
CA ASN A 43 -13.18 24.91 -27.22
C ASN A 43 -14.18 25.54 -28.19
N THR A 44 -15.12 24.74 -28.64
CA THR A 44 -16.07 25.16 -29.70
C THR A 44 -17.50 25.04 -29.15
N VAL A 45 -18.30 26.07 -29.43
CA VAL A 45 -19.74 26.08 -29.15
C VAL A 45 -20.49 25.99 -30.48
N MET A 46 -21.42 25.03 -30.57
CA MET A 46 -22.22 24.78 -31.77
C MET A 46 -23.67 24.45 -31.40
N LYS A 47 -24.57 24.51 -32.35
CA LYS A 47 -25.96 24.07 -32.14
C LYS A 47 -26.06 22.55 -31.98
N LYS A 48 -27.05 22.08 -31.22
CA LYS A 48 -27.30 20.63 -31.02
C LYS A 48 -27.54 19.89 -32.35
N GLU A 49 -28.14 20.55 -33.34
CA GLU A 49 -28.33 20.01 -34.68
C GLU A 49 -27.01 19.73 -35.38
N GLU A 50 -26.07 20.70 -35.36
CA GLU A 50 -24.75 20.59 -35.98
C GLU A 50 -23.86 19.53 -35.25
N ALA A 51 -24.04 19.41 -33.95
CA ALA A 51 -23.35 18.37 -33.19
C ALA A 51 -23.83 16.93 -33.50
N GLY A 52 -25.06 16.82 -34.03
CA GLY A 52 -25.61 15.56 -34.53
C GLY A 52 -24.99 15.09 -35.84
N GLU A 53 -24.43 16.02 -36.63
CA GLU A 53 -23.78 15.72 -37.91
C GLU A 53 -22.29 15.33 -37.75
N LEU A 54 -21.73 15.42 -36.53
CA LEU A 54 -20.35 15.04 -36.27
C LEU A 54 -20.18 13.52 -36.37
N GLU A 55 -19.21 13.10 -37.17
CA GLU A 55 -18.81 11.71 -37.27
C GLU A 55 -18.06 11.30 -36.02
N THR A 56 -18.51 10.27 -35.31
CA THR A 56 -17.75 9.65 -34.24
C THR A 56 -16.80 8.60 -34.86
N ILE A 57 -15.51 8.80 -34.72
CA ILE A 57 -14.49 7.84 -35.14
C ILE A 57 -14.32 6.85 -34.00
N GLU A 58 -14.63 5.60 -34.22
CA GLU A 58 -14.20 4.54 -33.33
C GLU A 58 -12.67 4.41 -33.43
N THR A 59 -11.96 4.95 -32.47
CA THR A 59 -10.52 4.70 -32.37
C THR A 59 -10.33 3.28 -31.90
N ALA A 60 -9.79 2.45 -32.77
CA ALA A 60 -9.25 1.16 -32.34
C ALA A 60 -8.27 1.42 -31.19
N PRO A 61 -8.21 0.56 -30.16
CA PRO A 61 -7.25 0.71 -29.08
C PRO A 61 -5.86 0.87 -29.67
N ASP A 62 -5.13 1.88 -29.20
CA ASP A 62 -3.76 2.12 -29.62
C ASP A 62 -2.87 0.98 -29.09
N LEU A 63 -2.52 0.07 -29.96
CA LEU A 63 -1.64 -1.07 -29.67
C LEU A 63 -0.17 -0.78 -30.03
N SER A 64 0.19 0.49 -30.24
CA SER A 64 1.56 0.89 -30.59
C SER A 64 2.54 0.87 -29.43
N SER A 65 2.07 0.68 -28.21
CA SER A 65 2.92 0.60 -27.01
C SER A 65 3.85 -0.60 -27.08
N ASN A 66 5.09 -0.43 -26.61
CA ASN A 66 6.08 -1.51 -26.54
C ASN A 66 5.51 -2.69 -25.71
N PRO A 67 5.43 -3.91 -26.29
CA PRO A 67 4.86 -5.08 -25.61
C PRO A 67 5.52 -5.40 -24.26
N GLU A 68 6.82 -5.14 -24.11
CA GLU A 68 7.54 -5.35 -22.84
C GLU A 68 7.04 -4.39 -21.76
N VAL A 69 6.81 -3.11 -22.11
CA VAL A 69 6.28 -2.13 -21.18
C VAL A 69 4.87 -2.50 -20.74
N VAL A 70 4.02 -2.93 -21.68
CA VAL A 70 2.66 -3.40 -21.38
C VAL A 70 2.70 -4.62 -20.45
N PHE A 71 3.57 -5.60 -20.73
CA PHE A 71 3.78 -6.76 -19.89
C PHE A 71 4.19 -6.35 -18.46
N PHE A 72 5.20 -5.49 -18.32
CA PHE A 72 5.63 -4.99 -17.00
C PHE A 72 4.53 -4.24 -16.25
N VAL A 73 3.72 -3.43 -16.93
CA VAL A 73 2.59 -2.73 -16.31
C VAL A 73 1.53 -3.72 -15.82
N ILE A 74 1.22 -4.75 -16.60
CA ILE A 74 0.28 -5.80 -16.20
C ILE A 74 0.82 -6.57 -14.99
N GLU A 75 2.08 -7.01 -15.02
CA GLU A 75 2.69 -7.74 -13.90
C GLU A 75 2.81 -6.86 -12.65
N ALA A 76 3.24 -5.62 -12.78
CA ALA A 76 3.26 -4.68 -11.66
C ALA A 76 1.87 -4.46 -11.05
N THR A 77 0.83 -4.43 -11.89
CA THR A 77 -0.55 -4.31 -11.46
C THR A 77 -1.02 -5.58 -10.75
N ARG A 78 -0.68 -6.76 -11.26
CA ARG A 78 -0.94 -8.05 -10.59
C ARG A 78 -0.27 -8.09 -9.21
N PHE A 79 1.01 -7.74 -9.10
CA PHE A 79 1.71 -7.66 -7.82
C PHE A 79 1.06 -6.64 -6.88
N LYS A 80 0.71 -5.46 -7.37
CA LYS A 80 0.04 -4.42 -6.58
C LYS A 80 -1.27 -4.90 -5.95
N TYR A 81 -2.03 -5.71 -6.69
CA TYR A 81 -3.33 -6.20 -6.24
C TYR A 81 -3.31 -7.63 -5.69
N ALA A 82 -2.19 -8.36 -5.80
CA ALA A 82 -2.08 -9.73 -5.29
C ALA A 82 -2.44 -9.81 -3.78
N SER A 83 -2.02 -8.82 -3.00
CA SER A 83 -2.33 -8.75 -1.56
C SER A 83 -3.82 -8.57 -1.25
N LEU A 84 -4.63 -8.10 -2.20
CA LEU A 84 -6.08 -7.96 -2.02
C LEU A 84 -6.83 -9.28 -2.22
N PHE A 85 -6.25 -10.20 -2.99
CA PHE A 85 -6.89 -11.45 -3.38
C PHE A 85 -6.31 -12.68 -2.68
N ASP A 86 -5.10 -12.59 -2.14
CA ASP A 86 -4.49 -13.66 -1.36
C ASP A 86 -4.68 -13.39 0.15
N PRO A 87 -5.59 -14.13 0.82
CA PRO A 87 -5.81 -13.97 2.25
C PRO A 87 -4.63 -14.43 3.11
N LEU A 88 -3.69 -15.22 2.56
CA LEU A 88 -2.56 -15.84 3.25
C LEU A 88 -1.20 -15.36 2.70
N LEU A 89 -1.14 -14.14 2.16
CA LEU A 89 0.02 -13.64 1.43
C LEU A 89 1.32 -13.71 2.26
N ALA A 90 1.28 -13.33 3.53
CA ALA A 90 2.47 -13.37 4.39
C ALA A 90 2.98 -14.80 4.58
N MET A 91 2.11 -15.78 4.70
CA MET A 91 2.48 -17.19 4.78
C MET A 91 3.19 -17.66 3.51
N ASN A 92 2.66 -17.30 2.34
CA ASN A 92 3.20 -17.73 1.05
C ASN A 92 4.58 -17.12 0.72
N VAL A 93 4.91 -15.94 1.26
CA VAL A 93 6.18 -15.27 1.02
C VAL A 93 7.20 -15.43 2.16
N SER A 94 6.83 -16.10 3.23
CA SER A 94 7.70 -16.34 4.39
C SER A 94 8.35 -17.73 4.33
N LYS A 95 9.48 -17.88 5.01
CA LYS A 95 10.22 -19.14 5.07
C LYS A 95 9.79 -19.95 6.29
N ILE A 96 8.50 -20.27 6.37
CA ILE A 96 7.88 -20.99 7.49
C ILE A 96 6.90 -22.03 6.96
N ASP A 97 6.68 -23.05 7.78
CA ASP A 97 5.58 -24.01 7.63
C ASP A 97 4.72 -23.91 8.90
N PRO A 98 3.74 -23.00 8.93
CA PRO A 98 2.96 -22.74 10.14
C PRO A 98 1.96 -23.86 10.40
N LEU A 99 1.76 -24.17 11.67
CA LEU A 99 0.78 -25.16 12.10
C LEU A 99 -0.66 -24.62 11.93
N PRO A 100 -1.66 -25.51 11.70
CA PRO A 100 -3.05 -25.09 11.46
C PRO A 100 -3.61 -24.13 12.51
N PHE A 101 -3.33 -24.36 13.80
CA PHE A 101 -3.80 -23.48 14.87
C PHE A 101 -3.15 -22.08 14.82
N GLN A 102 -1.90 -21.98 14.37
CA GLN A 102 -1.22 -20.68 14.19
C GLN A 102 -1.87 -19.89 13.06
N ILE A 103 -2.23 -20.56 11.96
CA ILE A 103 -2.96 -19.95 10.84
C ILE A 103 -4.34 -19.48 11.31
N GLU A 104 -5.06 -20.33 12.03
CA GLU A 104 -6.37 -20.00 12.57
C GLU A 104 -6.31 -18.82 13.56
N ALA A 105 -5.35 -18.79 14.47
CA ALA A 105 -5.15 -17.70 15.41
C ALA A 105 -4.92 -16.36 14.67
N VAL A 106 -4.04 -16.35 13.69
CA VAL A 106 -3.69 -15.11 12.96
C VAL A 106 -4.81 -14.68 12.02
N TYR A 107 -5.21 -15.54 11.08
CA TYR A 107 -6.15 -15.18 10.01
C TYR A 107 -7.61 -15.39 10.41
N GLY A 108 -7.87 -16.31 11.31
CA GLY A 108 -9.23 -16.57 11.82
C GLY A 108 -9.71 -15.55 12.84
N TYR A 109 -8.81 -15.04 13.67
CA TYR A 109 -9.16 -14.18 14.80
C TYR A 109 -8.47 -12.82 14.78
N VAL A 110 -7.14 -12.74 14.79
CA VAL A 110 -6.41 -11.48 14.98
C VAL A 110 -6.64 -10.50 13.83
N LEU A 111 -6.41 -10.92 12.59
CA LEU A 111 -6.49 -10.05 11.41
C LEU A 111 -7.92 -9.72 10.98
N LYS A 112 -8.94 -10.36 11.54
CA LYS A 112 -10.34 -9.99 11.33
C LYS A 112 -10.79 -8.81 12.18
N GLN A 113 -10.00 -8.43 13.18
CA GLN A 113 -10.35 -7.31 14.04
C GLN A 113 -10.13 -5.97 13.33
N PRO A 114 -11.08 -5.05 13.32
CA PRO A 114 -10.91 -3.72 12.72
C PRO A 114 -9.83 -2.90 13.46
N ARG A 115 -9.61 -3.20 14.73
CA ARG A 115 -8.51 -2.70 15.54
C ARG A 115 -7.92 -3.86 16.34
N ILE A 116 -6.65 -4.17 16.09
CA ILE A 116 -5.97 -5.26 16.77
C ILE A 116 -5.70 -4.87 18.21
N ARG A 117 -6.42 -5.51 19.14
CA ARG A 117 -6.14 -5.56 20.57
C ARG A 117 -6.39 -7.01 21.01
N PHE A 118 -5.36 -7.83 20.94
CA PHE A 118 -5.50 -9.27 21.06
C PHE A 118 -4.42 -9.84 21.98
N LEU A 119 -4.80 -10.80 22.81
CA LEU A 119 -3.90 -11.59 23.64
C LEU A 119 -3.79 -13.01 23.05
N ILE A 120 -2.56 -13.41 22.72
CA ILE A 120 -2.24 -14.78 22.31
C ILE A 120 -1.67 -15.51 23.55
N ALA A 121 -2.50 -16.33 24.18
CA ALA A 121 -2.18 -17.03 25.41
C ALA A 121 -2.00 -18.52 25.14
N ASP A 122 -0.92 -18.87 24.45
CA ASP A 122 -0.54 -20.25 24.14
C ASP A 122 0.59 -20.74 25.03
N ASP A 123 0.78 -22.06 25.09
CA ASP A 123 1.85 -22.72 25.83
C ASP A 123 3.24 -22.24 25.36
N PRO A 124 4.26 -22.32 26.23
CA PRO A 124 5.65 -22.13 25.82
C PRO A 124 6.02 -23.09 24.68
N GLY A 125 6.63 -22.57 23.64
CA GLY A 125 6.99 -23.37 22.46
C GLY A 125 5.91 -23.49 21.38
N ALA A 126 4.70 -23.00 21.57
CA ALA A 126 3.63 -23.00 20.55
C ALA A 126 3.93 -22.11 19.32
N GLY A 127 5.07 -21.43 19.31
CA GLY A 127 5.47 -20.59 18.19
C GLY A 127 4.80 -19.21 18.16
N LYS A 128 4.62 -18.57 19.33
CA LYS A 128 4.08 -17.20 19.42
C LYS A 128 4.83 -16.21 18.53
N THR A 129 6.16 -16.34 18.42
CA THR A 129 7.00 -15.54 17.50
C THR A 129 6.61 -15.75 16.04
N ILE A 130 6.20 -16.98 15.66
CA ILE A 130 5.71 -17.26 14.29
C ILE A 130 4.41 -16.52 14.03
N MET A 131 3.46 -16.59 14.94
CA MET A 131 2.18 -15.88 14.82
C MET A 131 2.39 -14.36 14.76
N ALA A 132 3.24 -13.82 15.62
CA ALA A 132 3.61 -12.40 15.59
C ALA A 132 4.29 -11.99 14.26
N GLY A 133 5.20 -12.81 13.77
CA GLY A 133 5.87 -12.59 12.47
C GLY A 133 4.90 -12.59 11.30
N LEU A 134 3.92 -13.50 11.30
CA LEU A 134 2.84 -13.53 10.31
C LEU A 134 2.00 -12.24 10.36
N ILE A 135 1.62 -11.78 11.56
CA ILE A 135 0.85 -10.54 11.73
C ILE A 135 1.65 -9.33 11.20
N ILE A 136 2.92 -9.21 11.59
CA ILE A 136 3.80 -8.13 11.12
C ILE A 136 3.89 -8.14 9.59
N LYS A 137 4.20 -9.31 9.02
CA LYS A 137 4.40 -9.46 7.58
C LYS A 137 3.13 -9.14 6.80
N GLU A 138 1.99 -9.64 7.24
CA GLU A 138 0.69 -9.41 6.61
C GLU A 138 0.31 -7.93 6.65
N MET A 139 0.43 -7.28 7.81
CA MET A 139 0.11 -5.85 7.94
C MET A 139 1.03 -4.97 7.10
N LYS A 140 2.30 -5.31 6.98
CA LYS A 140 3.25 -4.60 6.11
C LYS A 140 2.92 -4.77 4.63
N LEU A 141 2.68 -6.00 4.18
CA LEU A 141 2.33 -6.29 2.78
C LEU A 141 1.04 -5.59 2.37
N ARG A 142 0.08 -5.49 3.28
CA ARG A 142 -1.17 -4.74 3.09
C ARG A 142 -1.04 -3.23 3.30
N ARG A 143 0.16 -2.74 3.65
CA ARG A 143 0.44 -1.33 3.96
C ARG A 143 -0.41 -0.77 5.12
N LEU A 144 -0.82 -1.62 6.04
CA LEU A 144 -1.57 -1.26 7.25
C LEU A 144 -0.65 -0.90 8.41
N ALA A 145 0.60 -1.39 8.41
CA ALA A 145 1.61 -1.03 9.39
C ALA A 145 2.94 -0.76 8.70
N ARG A 146 3.51 0.40 9.00
CA ARG A 146 4.86 0.79 8.60
C ARG A 146 5.79 0.77 9.80
N ARG A 147 5.32 1.29 10.93
CA ARG A 147 6.09 1.40 12.16
C ARG A 147 5.67 0.31 13.15
N THR A 148 6.61 -0.56 13.48
CA THR A 148 6.37 -1.69 14.39
C THR A 148 7.33 -1.66 15.57
N LEU A 149 6.78 -1.69 16.76
CA LEU A 149 7.52 -1.82 18.02
C LEU A 149 7.31 -3.20 18.62
N ILE A 150 8.41 -3.87 18.99
CA ILE A 150 8.38 -5.13 19.73
C ILE A 150 9.07 -4.90 21.08
N VAL A 151 8.34 -5.18 22.15
CA VAL A 151 8.83 -5.06 23.53
C VAL A 151 8.86 -6.44 24.16
N VAL A 152 10.06 -6.92 24.51
CA VAL A 152 10.28 -8.29 24.97
C VAL A 152 11.16 -8.32 26.22
N PRO A 153 11.21 -9.42 26.98
CA PRO A 153 12.23 -9.63 28.00
C PRO A 153 13.65 -9.49 27.42
N GLY A 154 14.57 -8.87 28.16
CA GLY A 154 15.91 -8.48 27.66
C GLY A 154 16.68 -9.64 27.01
N HIS A 155 16.58 -10.86 27.54
CA HIS A 155 17.24 -12.05 27.03
C HIS A 155 16.64 -12.61 25.74
N LEU A 156 15.42 -12.22 25.35
CA LEU A 156 14.74 -12.69 24.13
C LEU A 156 14.97 -11.79 22.92
N LYS A 157 15.52 -10.58 23.09
CA LYS A 157 15.70 -9.59 21.98
C LYS A 157 16.43 -10.18 20.78
N ASP A 158 17.55 -10.85 21.01
CA ASP A 158 18.37 -11.43 19.94
C ASP A 158 17.70 -12.61 19.26
N GLN A 159 16.94 -13.41 20.02
CA GLN A 159 16.16 -14.51 19.46
C GLN A 159 15.06 -13.96 18.54
N TRP A 160 14.27 -13.00 19.00
CA TRP A 160 13.23 -12.36 18.22
C TRP A 160 13.79 -11.75 16.93
N ARG A 161 14.90 -10.99 17.02
CA ARG A 161 15.53 -10.39 15.86
C ARG A 161 15.97 -11.43 14.83
N ARG A 162 16.60 -12.52 15.25
CA ARG A 162 17.03 -13.61 14.37
C ARG A 162 15.86 -14.30 13.72
N GLU A 163 14.85 -14.70 14.50
CA GLU A 163 13.69 -15.40 13.98
C GLU A 163 12.92 -14.57 12.95
N LEU A 164 12.71 -13.28 13.21
CA LEU A 164 12.04 -12.39 12.27
C LEU A 164 12.84 -12.21 10.98
N LYS A 165 14.17 -12.10 11.08
CA LYS A 165 15.02 -11.99 9.90
C LYS A 165 15.04 -13.28 9.09
N ASP A 166 15.26 -14.41 9.73
CA ASP A 166 15.52 -15.68 9.04
C ASP A 166 14.23 -16.26 8.43
N LYS A 167 13.11 -16.13 9.16
CA LYS A 167 11.82 -16.73 8.78
C LYS A 167 10.94 -15.79 7.92
N PHE A 168 11.01 -14.49 8.16
CA PHE A 168 10.12 -13.50 7.53
C PHE A 168 10.85 -12.46 6.67
N ASP A 169 12.19 -12.49 6.66
CA ASP A 169 13.04 -11.47 6.02
C ASP A 169 12.72 -10.04 6.53
N GLU A 170 12.43 -9.95 7.85
CA GLU A 170 12.15 -8.68 8.51
C GLU A 170 13.35 -8.20 9.31
N LYS A 171 13.76 -6.94 9.08
CA LYS A 171 14.94 -6.35 9.73
C LYS A 171 14.49 -5.40 10.82
N PHE A 172 14.78 -5.77 12.06
CA PHE A 172 14.52 -4.94 13.23
C PHE A 172 15.80 -4.39 13.81
N VAL A 173 15.79 -3.13 14.22
CA VAL A 173 16.86 -2.48 14.97
C VAL A 173 16.63 -2.74 16.46
N MET A 174 17.67 -3.15 17.16
CA MET A 174 17.61 -3.24 18.62
C MET A 174 17.94 -1.88 19.22
N LEU A 175 17.00 -1.33 20.00
CA LEU A 175 17.27 -0.13 20.79
C LEU A 175 17.44 -0.52 22.26
N ASP A 176 18.63 -0.21 22.76
CA ASP A 176 19.04 -0.35 24.15
C ASP A 176 19.78 0.92 24.58
N ARG A 177 20.25 0.97 25.83
CA ARG A 177 20.92 2.16 26.37
C ARG A 177 22.14 2.62 25.55
N PRO A 178 23.09 1.76 25.15
CA PRO A 178 24.21 2.17 24.33
C PRO A 178 23.79 2.75 22.98
N THR A 179 22.87 2.09 22.28
CA THR A 179 22.37 2.54 20.97
C THR A 179 21.59 3.83 21.11
N PHE A 180 20.78 3.97 22.17
CA PHE A 180 20.00 5.18 22.43
C PHE A 180 20.93 6.40 22.68
N ASN A 181 21.97 6.23 23.50
CA ASN A 181 22.91 7.29 23.82
C ASN A 181 23.82 7.69 22.65
N ALA A 182 24.02 6.81 21.67
CA ALA A 182 24.80 7.11 20.46
C ALA A 182 24.10 8.12 19.52
N HIS A 183 22.81 8.33 19.69
CA HIS A 183 22.01 9.27 18.87
C HIS A 183 21.84 10.60 19.60
N TYR A 184 22.87 11.44 19.58
CA TYR A 184 22.81 12.78 20.17
C TYR A 184 21.87 13.70 19.39
N GLY A 185 20.87 14.28 20.07
CA GLY A 185 20.04 15.35 19.53
C GLY A 185 18.82 14.91 18.70
N GLU A 186 18.68 13.63 18.36
CA GLU A 186 17.54 13.09 17.64
C GLU A 186 16.86 11.98 18.47
N ASN A 187 15.54 11.84 18.33
CA ASN A 187 14.81 10.75 18.96
C ASN A 187 15.05 9.43 18.16
N PRO A 188 15.81 8.45 18.71
CA PRO A 188 16.13 7.21 17.98
C PRO A 188 14.90 6.39 17.60
N TRP A 189 13.80 6.56 18.34
CA TRP A 189 12.52 5.90 18.03
C TRP A 189 11.91 6.42 16.75
N GLU A 190 12.04 7.72 16.44
CA GLU A 190 11.51 8.31 15.19
C GLU A 190 12.28 7.85 13.95
N ARG A 191 13.59 7.69 14.10
CA ARG A 191 14.48 7.31 12.99
C ARG A 191 14.24 5.89 12.49
N ASN A 192 13.79 5.00 13.35
CA ASN A 192 13.67 3.57 13.05
C ASN A 192 12.19 3.17 12.93
N GLU A 193 11.84 2.53 11.81
CA GLU A 193 10.46 2.08 11.56
C GLU A 193 10.17 0.74 12.25
N GLN A 194 11.18 -0.11 12.43
CA GLN A 194 11.05 -1.45 13.04
C GLN A 194 12.03 -1.60 14.18
N VAL A 195 11.51 -1.67 15.40
CA VAL A 195 12.31 -1.65 16.62
C VAL A 195 11.97 -2.80 17.53
N ILE A 196 13.01 -3.43 18.09
CA ILE A 196 12.93 -4.34 19.23
C ILE A 196 13.61 -3.70 20.42
N THR A 197 12.96 -3.72 21.56
CA THR A 197 13.51 -3.21 22.81
C THR A 197 13.15 -4.12 23.99
N SER A 198 13.80 -3.93 25.14
CA SER A 198 13.43 -4.66 26.34
C SER A 198 12.37 -3.92 27.15
N ILE A 199 11.52 -4.69 27.85
CA ILE A 199 10.55 -4.15 28.79
C ILE A 199 11.25 -3.26 29.84
N ASP A 200 12.40 -3.73 30.38
CA ASP A 200 13.14 -3.00 31.41
C ASP A 200 13.75 -1.68 30.93
N PHE A 201 14.08 -1.58 29.64
CA PHE A 201 14.55 -0.33 29.05
C PHE A 201 13.38 0.59 28.72
N ALA A 202 12.32 0.06 28.09
CA ALA A 202 11.16 0.85 27.67
C ALA A 202 10.42 1.53 28.84
N LYS A 203 10.38 0.88 30.01
CA LYS A 203 9.66 1.40 31.20
C LYS A 203 10.41 2.48 31.99
N GLN A 204 11.69 2.77 31.66
CA GLN A 204 12.46 3.80 32.37
C GLN A 204 11.82 5.18 32.20
N GLU A 205 11.80 5.96 33.29
CA GLU A 205 11.13 7.27 33.34
C GLU A 205 11.63 8.26 32.28
N GLU A 206 12.89 8.21 31.92
CA GLU A 206 13.51 9.05 30.88
C GLU A 206 13.28 8.52 29.46
N ILE A 207 12.99 7.21 29.27
CA ILE A 207 12.80 6.58 27.98
C ILE A 207 11.34 6.55 27.57
N LEU A 208 10.45 6.22 28.49
CA LEU A 208 9.01 6.06 28.21
C LEU A 208 8.36 7.29 27.54
N PRO A 209 8.65 8.55 27.94
CA PRO A 209 8.12 9.72 27.25
C PRO A 209 8.60 9.81 25.80
N THR A 210 9.86 9.54 25.52
CA THR A 210 10.44 9.59 24.16
C THR A 210 9.90 8.50 23.25
N LEU A 211 9.64 7.31 23.82
CA LEU A 211 8.99 6.19 23.13
C LEU A 211 7.52 6.50 22.82
N SER A 212 6.81 7.08 23.79
CA SER A 212 5.38 7.40 23.69
C SER A 212 5.09 8.61 22.79
N SER A 213 6.07 9.46 22.51
CA SER A 213 5.91 10.57 21.58
C SER A 213 5.85 10.12 20.11
N VAL A 214 6.26 8.88 19.82
CA VAL A 214 6.27 8.34 18.48
C VAL A 214 5.00 7.53 18.21
N HIS A 215 4.40 7.74 17.04
CA HIS A 215 3.28 6.93 16.60
C HIS A 215 3.76 5.55 16.12
N TRP A 216 3.17 4.49 16.65
CA TRP A 216 3.39 3.11 16.25
C TRP A 216 2.11 2.53 15.67
N ASP A 217 2.20 1.95 14.45
CA ASP A 217 1.06 1.30 13.81
C ASP A 217 0.76 -0.05 14.44
N LEU A 218 1.81 -0.76 14.89
CA LEU A 218 1.72 -2.05 15.56
C LEU A 218 2.68 -2.10 16.75
N VAL A 219 2.16 -2.50 17.90
CA VAL A 219 2.95 -2.77 19.11
C VAL A 219 2.71 -4.21 19.54
N ILE A 220 3.80 -4.95 19.72
CA ILE A 220 3.79 -6.33 20.22
C ILE A 220 4.55 -6.37 21.54
N VAL A 221 3.94 -6.96 22.55
CA VAL A 221 4.55 -7.15 23.88
C VAL A 221 4.56 -8.65 24.19
N ASP A 222 5.75 -9.20 24.52
CA ASP A 222 5.94 -10.61 24.89
C ASP A 222 6.28 -10.73 26.40
#